data_e9df5258ffe585429b0a36e0e6ece822
#
_entry.id   e9df5258ffe585429b0a36e0e6ece822
#
_cell.length_a   1.000
_cell.length_b   1.000
_cell.length_c   1.000
_cell.angle_alpha   90.00
_cell.angle_beta   90.00
_cell.angle_gamma   90.00
#
_symmetry.space_group_name_H-M   'P 1'
#
loop_
_entity.id
_entity.type
_entity.pdbx_description
1 polymer ?
#
loop_
_entity_poly.entity_id
_entity_poly.type
_entity_poly.pdbx_seq_one_letter_code
_entity_poly.pdbx_strand_id
1 'polypeptide(L)'
;RTFCMPVSTKSDTNPGWPTLWSATVDTLAVGTDIQVNSDGFSLISKPDPDAKRLIIVSAANVDADSYSIDHLDNSDMSPIRDPGQSWNALTVGAFTQLDQVPSDPSFHSYFLVAPAGELSPHSRTSLLFGDKPWPIKPEICLEGGNVLLDRQSFAEPKHPLLFLSIIS
;
A
#
# COMPACT_ATOMS: atom_id res chain seq x y z
N ARG A 1 20.42 -9.82 -2.20
CA ARG A 1 20.21 -8.42 -2.64
C ARG A 1 18.82 -7.96 -2.22
N THR A 2 18.66 -6.66 -1.86
CA THR A 2 17.39 -6.07 -1.49
C THR A 2 17.00 -5.02 -2.53
N PHE A 3 15.73 -5.02 -2.94
CA PHE A 3 15.14 -4.05 -3.85
C PHE A 3 13.92 -3.44 -3.19
N CYS A 4 13.82 -2.12 -3.23
CA CYS A 4 12.66 -1.38 -2.77
C CYS A 4 11.95 -0.77 -3.99
N MET A 5 10.69 -1.11 -4.18
CA MET A 5 9.85 -0.66 -5.29
C MET A 5 8.58 -0.01 -4.74
N PRO A 6 8.62 1.29 -4.38
CA PRO A 6 7.46 2.00 -3.85
C PRO A 6 6.53 2.45 -5.00
N VAL A 7 6.13 1.51 -5.84
CA VAL A 7 5.28 1.72 -7.01
C VAL A 7 4.10 0.77 -6.98
N SER A 8 2.99 1.21 -7.57
CA SER A 8 1.78 0.40 -7.72
C SER A 8 1.03 0.81 -8.98
N THR A 9 0.08 -0.03 -9.41
CA THR A 9 -0.86 0.35 -10.47
C THR A 9 -1.71 1.54 -10.03
N LYS A 10 -2.11 2.37 -10.99
CA LYS A 10 -3.07 3.47 -10.76
C LYS A 10 -4.52 3.02 -10.95
N SER A 11 -4.73 1.93 -11.65
CA SER A 11 -6.05 1.46 -12.06
C SER A 11 -6.53 0.33 -11.17
N ASP A 12 -7.78 0.36 -10.80
CA ASP A 12 -8.48 -0.71 -10.09
C ASP A 12 -9.16 -1.70 -11.06
N THR A 13 -8.62 -1.88 -12.27
CA THR A 13 -9.16 -2.83 -13.25
C THR A 13 -9.17 -4.27 -12.73
N ASN A 14 -8.25 -4.60 -11.83
CA ASN A 14 -8.20 -5.90 -11.15
C ASN A 14 -7.82 -5.69 -9.67
N PRO A 15 -8.68 -5.05 -8.87
CA PRO A 15 -8.33 -4.69 -7.50
C PRO A 15 -8.07 -5.95 -6.66
N GLY A 16 -6.88 -6.03 -6.09
CA GLY A 16 -6.43 -7.12 -5.23
C GLY A 16 -6.11 -8.45 -5.92
N TRP A 17 -6.37 -8.60 -7.21
CA TRP A 17 -6.06 -9.82 -7.95
C TRP A 17 -4.59 -9.83 -8.39
N PRO A 18 -3.89 -10.97 -8.25
CA PRO A 18 -2.54 -11.10 -8.77
C PRO A 18 -2.54 -11.00 -10.30
N THR A 19 -1.52 -10.35 -10.82
CA THR A 19 -1.31 -10.16 -12.25
C THR A 19 0.03 -10.77 -12.68
N LEU A 20 0.36 -10.61 -13.95
CA LEU A 20 1.69 -10.97 -14.44
C LEU A 20 2.80 -10.20 -13.71
N TRP A 21 2.55 -8.97 -13.29
CA TRP A 21 3.55 -8.18 -12.56
C TRP A 21 3.85 -8.78 -11.19
N SER A 22 2.82 -9.07 -10.37
CA SER A 22 3.03 -9.74 -9.08
C SER A 22 3.67 -11.12 -9.23
N ALA A 23 3.27 -11.90 -10.25
CA ALA A 23 3.89 -13.18 -10.56
C ALA A 23 5.38 -13.03 -10.95
N THR A 24 5.73 -12.00 -11.71
CA THR A 24 7.14 -11.69 -12.04
C THR A 24 7.94 -11.33 -10.78
N VAL A 25 7.37 -10.51 -9.89
CA VAL A 25 7.99 -10.19 -8.60
C VAL A 25 8.24 -11.46 -7.78
N ASP A 26 7.26 -12.37 -7.75
CA ASP A 26 7.39 -13.65 -7.04
C ASP A 26 8.52 -14.53 -7.58
N THR A 27 8.63 -14.62 -8.89
CA THR A 27 9.69 -15.42 -9.53
C THR A 27 11.08 -14.81 -9.35
N LEU A 28 11.18 -13.48 -9.45
CA LEU A 28 12.43 -12.77 -9.18
C LEU A 28 12.88 -12.90 -7.73
N ALA A 29 11.94 -12.92 -6.78
CA ALA A 29 12.25 -13.10 -5.37
C ALA A 29 12.88 -14.46 -5.08
N VAL A 30 12.45 -15.53 -5.75
CA VAL A 30 13.00 -16.89 -5.58
C VAL A 30 14.18 -17.21 -6.48
N GLY A 31 14.66 -16.24 -7.24
CA GLY A 31 15.88 -16.39 -8.06
C GLY A 31 15.65 -17.01 -9.44
N THR A 32 14.48 -16.81 -10.02
CA THR A 32 14.20 -17.17 -11.41
C THR A 32 13.45 -16.03 -12.11
N ASP A 33 12.88 -16.30 -13.25
CA ASP A 33 12.03 -15.38 -14.00
C ASP A 33 10.97 -16.16 -14.77
N ILE A 34 10.03 -15.46 -15.37
CA ILE A 34 9.00 -16.05 -16.21
C ILE A 34 9.17 -15.66 -17.67
N GLN A 35 8.77 -16.56 -18.54
CA GLN A 35 8.59 -16.28 -19.96
C GLN A 35 7.14 -16.47 -20.36
N VAL A 36 6.69 -15.64 -21.29
CA VAL A 36 5.37 -15.72 -21.89
C VAL A 36 5.48 -16.59 -23.16
N ASN A 37 4.65 -17.61 -23.24
CA ASN A 37 4.57 -18.53 -24.38
C ASN A 37 3.16 -18.48 -24.98
N SER A 38 2.96 -19.15 -26.12
CA SER A 38 1.64 -19.30 -26.73
C SER A 38 0.60 -19.94 -25.81
N ASP A 39 1.05 -20.80 -24.90
CA ASP A 39 0.19 -21.61 -24.01
C ASP A 39 0.08 -21.03 -22.59
N GLY A 40 0.66 -19.83 -22.36
CA GLY A 40 0.64 -19.13 -21.06
C GLY A 40 2.03 -18.78 -20.54
N PHE A 41 2.24 -18.99 -19.25
CA PHE A 41 3.51 -18.65 -18.56
C PHE A 41 4.27 -19.90 -18.15
N SER A 42 5.59 -19.83 -18.23
CA SER A 42 6.48 -20.86 -17.66
C SER A 42 7.69 -20.21 -16.99
N LEU A 43 8.31 -20.91 -16.03
CA LEU A 43 9.58 -20.47 -15.48
C LEU A 43 10.70 -20.66 -16.49
N ILE A 44 11.60 -19.69 -16.60
CA ILE A 44 12.80 -19.76 -17.45
C ILE A 44 13.74 -20.85 -16.94
N SER A 45 13.84 -20.96 -15.61
CA SER A 45 14.71 -21.94 -14.94
C SER A 45 14.09 -22.40 -13.61
N LYS A 46 14.67 -23.41 -12.99
CA LYS A 46 14.36 -23.72 -11.59
C LYS A 46 14.81 -22.55 -10.69
N PRO A 47 14.08 -22.29 -9.58
CA PRO A 47 14.53 -21.31 -8.59
C PRO A 47 15.95 -21.55 -8.12
N ASP A 48 16.76 -20.49 -8.09
CA ASP A 48 18.15 -20.52 -7.65
C ASP A 48 18.26 -19.94 -6.23
N PRO A 49 18.59 -20.74 -5.22
CA PRO A 49 18.73 -20.25 -3.84
C PRO A 49 19.79 -19.15 -3.67
N ASP A 50 20.83 -19.14 -4.49
CA ASP A 50 21.92 -18.16 -4.41
C ASP A 50 21.56 -16.84 -5.09
N ALA A 51 20.54 -16.85 -5.95
CA ALA A 51 20.00 -15.67 -6.64
C ALA A 51 18.77 -15.06 -5.96
N LYS A 52 18.39 -15.51 -4.77
CA LYS A 52 17.24 -14.95 -4.02
C LYS A 52 17.39 -13.47 -3.74
N ARG A 53 16.24 -12.76 -3.77
CA ARG A 53 16.14 -11.33 -3.54
C ARG A 53 15.05 -11.03 -2.54
N LEU A 54 15.32 -10.11 -1.61
CA LEU A 54 14.27 -9.46 -0.84
C LEU A 54 13.70 -8.32 -1.69
N ILE A 55 12.43 -8.40 -2.02
CA ILE A 55 11.72 -7.36 -2.75
C ILE A 55 10.71 -6.75 -1.80
N ILE A 56 10.78 -5.43 -1.61
CA ILE A 56 9.91 -4.65 -0.75
C ILE A 56 9.03 -3.81 -1.66
N VAL A 57 7.71 -3.93 -1.50
CA VAL A 57 6.71 -3.24 -2.32
C VAL A 57 5.73 -2.46 -1.46
N SER A 58 5.09 -1.45 -2.03
CA SER A 58 4.04 -0.69 -1.38
C SER A 58 2.69 -1.41 -1.47
N ALA A 59 1.86 -1.30 -0.43
CA ALA A 59 0.45 -1.69 -0.47
C ALA A 59 -0.39 -0.79 -1.39
N ALA A 60 0.16 0.31 -1.86
CA ALA A 60 -0.46 1.45 -2.51
C ALA A 60 -1.30 2.33 -1.54
N ASN A 61 -1.73 3.49 -2.04
CA ASN A 61 -2.53 4.42 -1.27
C ASN A 61 -4.03 4.28 -1.59
N VAL A 62 -4.86 4.53 -0.59
CA VAL A 62 -6.29 4.83 -0.79
C VAL A 62 -6.39 6.07 -1.67
N ASP A 63 -7.37 6.12 -2.56
CA ASP A 63 -7.53 7.25 -3.45
C ASP A 63 -8.01 8.49 -2.67
N ALA A 64 -7.48 9.66 -3.00
CA ALA A 64 -7.73 10.90 -2.28
C ALA A 64 -9.23 11.26 -2.20
N ASP A 65 -9.99 10.96 -3.24
CA ASP A 65 -11.43 11.22 -3.31
C ASP A 65 -12.25 10.31 -2.38
N SER A 66 -11.61 9.28 -1.80
CA SER A 66 -12.26 8.30 -0.94
C SER A 66 -12.03 8.56 0.55
N TYR A 67 -11.25 9.57 0.94
CA TYR A 67 -11.02 9.86 2.35
C TYR A 67 -12.32 10.26 3.05
N SER A 68 -12.59 9.59 4.16
CA SER A 68 -13.76 9.84 5.00
C SER A 68 -13.36 9.73 6.48
N ILE A 69 -14.30 10.08 7.35
CA ILE A 69 -14.13 9.97 8.81
C ILE A 69 -13.92 8.50 9.20
N ASP A 70 -14.59 7.58 8.53
CA ASP A 70 -14.40 6.14 8.71
C ASP A 70 -13.29 5.62 7.79
N HIS A 71 -12.06 5.89 8.19
CA HIS A 71 -10.89 5.51 7.40
C HIS A 71 -10.61 4.00 7.45
N LEU A 72 -11.06 3.31 8.49
CA LEU A 72 -10.88 1.86 8.60
C LEU A 72 -11.78 1.14 7.58
N ASP A 73 -13.05 1.51 7.48
CA ASP A 73 -13.94 0.97 6.45
C ASP A 73 -13.40 1.26 5.04
N ASN A 74 -12.87 2.45 4.80
CA ASN A 74 -12.23 2.77 3.52
C ASN A 74 -11.02 1.89 3.23
N SER A 75 -10.16 1.66 4.22
CA SER A 75 -9.00 0.79 4.07
C SER A 75 -9.43 -0.65 3.77
N ASP A 76 -10.45 -1.14 4.46
CA ASP A 76 -11.01 -2.47 4.29
C ASP A 76 -11.62 -2.66 2.89
N MET A 77 -12.29 -1.64 2.37
CA MET A 77 -12.86 -1.63 1.02
C MET A 77 -11.86 -1.28 -0.07
N SER A 78 -10.62 -0.98 0.28
CA SER A 78 -9.54 -0.62 -0.64
C SER A 78 -8.51 -1.74 -0.75
N PRO A 79 -8.66 -2.67 -1.69
CA PRO A 79 -7.76 -3.82 -1.81
C PRO A 79 -6.36 -3.40 -2.25
N ILE A 80 -5.37 -4.17 -1.82
CA ILE A 80 -3.96 -4.03 -2.22
C ILE A 80 -3.87 -3.90 -3.74
N ARG A 81 -3.06 -2.96 -4.22
CA ARG A 81 -2.76 -2.79 -5.64
C ARG A 81 -1.52 -3.58 -6.05
N ASP A 82 -1.51 -3.96 -7.32
CA ASP A 82 -0.39 -4.67 -7.94
C ASP A 82 0.89 -3.81 -7.92
N PRO A 83 2.06 -4.38 -7.56
CA PRO A 83 2.37 -5.78 -7.29
C PRO A 83 2.31 -6.17 -5.80
N GLY A 84 1.64 -5.39 -4.95
CA GLY A 84 1.59 -5.60 -3.49
C GLY A 84 1.01 -6.95 -3.06
N GLN A 85 0.24 -7.64 -3.90
CA GLN A 85 -0.31 -8.96 -3.64
C GLN A 85 0.66 -10.12 -3.94
N SER A 86 1.90 -9.83 -4.33
CA SER A 86 2.94 -10.85 -4.52
C SER A 86 3.15 -11.68 -3.25
N TRP A 87 3.30 -13.02 -3.40
CA TRP A 87 3.51 -13.94 -2.28
C TRP A 87 4.88 -13.80 -1.63
N ASN A 88 5.92 -13.57 -2.45
CA ASN A 88 7.32 -13.58 -2.06
C ASN A 88 7.92 -12.18 -1.87
N ALA A 89 7.11 -11.12 -2.01
CA ALA A 89 7.51 -9.76 -1.68
C ALA A 89 7.05 -9.39 -0.26
N LEU A 90 7.81 -8.54 0.41
CA LEU A 90 7.41 -7.88 1.64
C LEU A 90 6.58 -6.65 1.28
N THR A 91 5.28 -6.72 1.48
CA THR A 91 4.38 -5.59 1.24
C THR A 91 4.26 -4.72 2.47
N VAL A 92 4.47 -3.43 2.30
CA VAL A 92 4.45 -2.44 3.37
C VAL A 92 3.21 -1.57 3.24
N GLY A 93 2.39 -1.58 4.26
CA GLY A 93 1.28 -0.66 4.49
C GLY A 93 1.69 0.51 5.37
N ALA A 94 0.71 1.28 5.81
CA ALA A 94 0.93 2.48 6.60
C ALA A 94 0.14 2.47 7.90
N PHE A 95 0.78 2.87 9.00
CA PHE A 95 0.16 3.32 10.23
C PHE A 95 0.56 4.78 10.48
N THR A 96 0.01 5.43 11.49
CA THR A 96 0.41 6.79 11.84
C THR A 96 0.59 6.98 13.33
N GLN A 97 1.62 7.75 13.71
CA GLN A 97 1.82 8.34 15.04
C GLN A 97 1.58 9.85 15.04
N LEU A 98 1.21 10.41 13.88
CA LEU A 98 0.99 11.85 13.74
C LEU A 98 -0.39 12.20 14.31
N ASP A 99 -0.41 12.79 15.49
CA ASP A 99 -1.61 13.14 16.26
C ASP A 99 -1.79 14.64 16.49
N GLN A 100 -0.97 15.48 15.86
CA GLN A 100 -1.00 16.92 16.05
C GLN A 100 -1.39 17.66 14.80
N VAL A 101 -2.45 18.45 14.90
CA VAL A 101 -2.80 19.42 13.86
C VAL A 101 -1.78 20.57 13.91
N PRO A 102 -1.25 21.04 12.78
CA PRO A 102 -0.34 22.18 12.76
C PRO A 102 -0.93 23.40 13.48
N SER A 103 -0.08 24.10 14.22
CA SER A 103 -0.49 25.29 15.01
C SER A 103 -0.77 26.54 14.18
N ASP A 104 -0.59 26.48 12.86
CA ASP A 104 -0.91 27.57 11.96
C ASP A 104 -2.44 27.85 11.97
N PRO A 105 -2.87 29.13 12.06
CA PRO A 105 -4.29 29.50 12.08
C PRO A 105 -5.11 28.97 10.90
N SER A 106 -4.49 28.72 9.76
CA SER A 106 -5.17 28.13 8.59
C SER A 106 -5.71 26.73 8.82
N PHE A 107 -5.22 26.03 9.87
CA PHE A 107 -5.65 24.66 10.20
C PHE A 107 -6.64 24.59 11.38
N HIS A 108 -7.15 25.72 11.91
CA HIS A 108 -8.02 25.71 13.08
C HIS A 108 -9.34 24.96 12.86
N SER A 109 -9.84 24.86 11.63
CA SER A 109 -11.05 24.09 11.30
C SER A 109 -10.78 22.61 11.03
N TYR A 110 -9.51 22.20 10.96
CA TYR A 110 -9.13 20.85 10.59
C TYR A 110 -9.05 19.91 11.79
N PHE A 111 -9.22 18.62 11.51
CA PHE A 111 -9.02 17.53 12.47
C PHE A 111 -8.32 16.35 11.80
N LEU A 112 -7.69 15.52 12.60
CA LEU A 112 -7.03 14.29 12.15
C LEU A 112 -8.06 13.19 11.95
N VAL A 113 -7.90 12.41 10.89
CA VAL A 113 -8.78 11.28 10.56
C VAL A 113 -8.45 10.08 11.45
N ALA A 114 -7.18 9.71 11.52
CA ALA A 114 -6.74 8.58 12.34
C ALA A 114 -6.11 9.04 13.65
N PRO A 115 -6.43 8.42 14.80
CA PRO A 115 -5.68 8.60 16.04
C PRO A 115 -4.29 7.98 15.94
N ALA A 116 -3.38 8.43 16.82
CA ALA A 116 -2.03 7.89 16.88
C ALA A 116 -2.02 6.40 17.18
N GLY A 117 -1.23 5.64 16.46
CA GLY A 117 -1.08 4.20 16.61
C GLY A 117 -2.06 3.37 15.77
N GLU A 118 -2.98 4.00 15.05
CA GLU A 118 -3.90 3.31 14.15
C GLU A 118 -3.38 3.22 12.72
N LEU A 119 -4.10 2.42 11.91
CA LEU A 119 -3.87 2.33 10.47
C LEU A 119 -4.01 3.72 9.85
N SER A 120 -3.05 4.09 9.03
CA SER A 120 -3.10 5.35 8.29
C SER A 120 -4.27 5.35 7.30
N PRO A 121 -4.98 6.48 7.11
CA PRO A 121 -6.02 6.61 6.10
C PRO A 121 -5.53 6.35 4.67
N HIS A 122 -4.22 6.37 4.46
CA HIS A 122 -3.60 6.04 3.18
C HIS A 122 -3.45 4.54 2.93
N SER A 123 -3.54 3.70 3.96
CA SER A 123 -3.20 2.27 3.84
C SER A 123 -4.31 1.48 3.16
N ARG A 124 -3.91 0.56 2.29
CA ARG A 124 -4.76 -0.46 1.70
C ARG A 124 -4.57 -1.79 2.40
N THR A 125 -5.56 -2.67 2.34
CA THR A 125 -5.54 -3.99 2.97
C THR A 125 -5.94 -5.10 2.00
N SER A 126 -5.81 -6.36 2.43
CA SER A 126 -6.30 -7.53 1.69
C SER A 126 -7.58 -8.12 2.28
N LEU A 127 -8.31 -7.38 3.13
CA LEU A 127 -9.47 -7.91 3.86
C LEU A 127 -10.57 -8.44 2.93
N LEU A 128 -10.82 -7.77 1.81
CA LEU A 128 -11.81 -8.19 0.80
C LEU A 128 -11.53 -9.58 0.17
N PHE A 129 -10.34 -10.12 0.40
CA PHE A 129 -9.92 -11.42 -0.14
C PHE A 129 -9.72 -12.46 0.96
N GLY A 130 -10.23 -12.21 2.18
CA GLY A 130 -10.03 -13.08 3.32
C GLY A 130 -10.61 -14.50 3.17
N ASP A 131 -11.57 -14.69 2.25
CA ASP A 131 -12.16 -15.97 1.90
C ASP A 131 -11.39 -16.71 0.77
N LYS A 132 -10.36 -16.09 0.21
CA LYS A 132 -9.53 -16.65 -0.86
C LYS A 132 -8.21 -17.16 -0.31
N PRO A 133 -7.56 -18.11 -0.99
CA PRO A 133 -6.22 -18.57 -0.62
C PRO A 133 -5.13 -17.56 -1.03
N TRP A 134 -5.37 -16.28 -0.77
CA TRP A 134 -4.44 -15.19 -1.06
C TRP A 134 -3.57 -14.88 0.16
N PRO A 135 -2.38 -14.30 -0.03
CA PRO A 135 -1.57 -13.86 1.09
C PRO A 135 -2.27 -12.73 1.87
N ILE A 136 -2.13 -12.74 3.18
CA ILE A 136 -2.55 -11.61 4.01
C ILE A 136 -1.56 -10.47 3.78
N LYS A 137 -2.07 -9.32 3.35
CA LYS A 137 -1.30 -8.13 3.02
C LYS A 137 -1.92 -6.86 3.64
N PRO A 138 -1.08 -5.89 4.02
CA PRO A 138 0.38 -5.91 4.06
C PRO A 138 0.91 -6.79 5.19
N GLU A 139 2.17 -7.26 5.10
CA GLU A 139 2.82 -8.01 6.19
C GLU A 139 3.26 -7.11 7.33
N ILE A 140 3.64 -5.89 7.03
CA ILE A 140 4.05 -4.89 8.03
C ILE A 140 3.49 -3.52 7.67
N CYS A 141 3.37 -2.66 8.68
CA CYS A 141 3.06 -1.24 8.47
C CYS A 141 4.21 -0.39 9.03
N LEU A 142 4.53 0.69 8.33
CA LEU A 142 5.46 1.73 8.77
C LEU A 142 4.73 3.07 8.83
N GLU A 143 5.36 4.09 9.45
CA GLU A 143 4.79 5.44 9.46
C GLU A 143 4.54 5.94 8.03
N GLY A 144 3.30 6.24 7.72
CA GLY A 144 2.85 6.64 6.38
C GLY A 144 2.04 7.93 6.36
N GLY A 145 1.99 8.63 7.49
CA GLY A 145 1.28 9.90 7.59
C GLY A 145 -0.19 9.75 7.96
N ASN A 146 -0.84 10.89 8.13
CA ASN A 146 -2.24 11.03 8.48
C ASN A 146 -2.95 11.96 7.50
N VAL A 147 -4.25 12.05 7.58
CA VAL A 147 -5.08 12.96 6.78
C VAL A 147 -5.73 13.99 7.69
N LEU A 148 -5.72 15.25 7.25
CA LEU A 148 -6.49 16.33 7.85
C LEU A 148 -7.76 16.57 7.03
N LEU A 149 -8.91 16.56 7.68
CA LEU A 149 -10.19 16.95 7.08
C LEU A 149 -10.67 18.26 7.67
N ASP A 150 -11.19 19.13 6.81
CA ASP A 150 -11.88 20.35 7.25
C ASP A 150 -13.27 20.01 7.78
N ARG A 151 -13.60 20.46 8.98
CA ARG A 151 -14.90 20.23 9.64
C ARG A 151 -16.08 20.84 8.87
N GLN A 152 -15.83 21.86 8.06
CA GLN A 152 -16.90 22.58 7.36
C GLN A 152 -17.20 21.99 5.98
N SER A 153 -16.17 21.60 5.25
CA SER A 153 -16.30 21.14 3.86
C SER A 153 -16.07 19.65 3.70
N PHE A 154 -15.51 18.97 4.71
CA PHE A 154 -15.00 17.59 4.60
C PHE A 154 -14.06 17.42 3.39
N ALA A 155 -13.48 18.53 2.93
CA ALA A 155 -12.54 18.52 1.83
C ALA A 155 -11.16 18.14 2.33
N GLU A 156 -10.47 17.34 1.54
CA GLU A 156 -9.06 17.04 1.77
C GLU A 156 -8.23 18.33 1.75
N PRO A 157 -7.41 18.60 2.76
CA PRO A 157 -6.50 19.72 2.70
C PRO A 157 -5.45 19.43 1.62
N LYS A 158 -5.32 20.32 0.68
CA LYS A 158 -4.28 20.27 -0.37
C LYS A 158 -2.87 20.46 0.20
N HIS A 159 -2.64 20.13 1.46
CA HIS A 159 -1.38 20.46 2.14
C HIS A 159 -0.51 19.22 2.40
N PRO A 160 0.65 19.12 1.77
CA PRO A 160 1.58 18.00 1.94
C PRO A 160 2.36 18.03 3.26
N LEU A 161 2.11 18.97 4.17
CA LEU A 161 2.93 19.18 5.38
C LEU A 161 2.93 18.03 6.37
N LEU A 162 1.88 17.21 6.40
CA LEU A 162 1.88 16.00 7.23
C LEU A 162 2.84 14.93 6.70
N PHE A 163 3.22 15.00 5.43
CA PHE A 163 4.23 14.13 4.83
C PHE A 163 5.66 14.58 5.09
N LEU A 164 5.87 15.86 5.40
CA LEU A 164 7.20 16.45 5.55
C LEU A 164 7.71 16.46 7.01
N SER A 165 6.85 16.25 7.99
CA SER A 165 7.26 16.19 9.40
C SER A 165 8.04 14.91 9.77
N ILE A 166 8.18 13.97 8.84
CA ILE A 166 8.98 12.74 9.01
C ILE A 166 10.46 12.96 8.69
N ILE A 167 10.85 14.11 8.16
CA ILE A 167 12.22 14.38 7.66
C ILE A 167 12.95 15.42 8.50
N SER A 168 12.48 15.76 9.69
CA SER A 168 13.21 16.66 10.60
C SER A 168 13.81 15.95 11.78
#